data_523462553d3e9fbdb37cb7b882876474
#
_entry.id   523462553d3e9fbdb37cb7b882876474
#
_cell.length_a   1.000
_cell.length_b   1.000
_cell.length_c   1.000
_cell.angle_alpha   90.00
_cell.angle_beta   90.00
_cell.angle_gamma   90.00
#
_symmetry.space_group_name_H-M   'P 1'
#
loop_
_entity.id
_entity.type
_entity.pdbx_description
1 polymer ?
#
loop_
_entity_poly.entity_id
_entity_poly.type
_entity_poly.pdbx_seq_one_letter_code
_entity_poly.pdbx_strand_id
1 'polypeptide(L)'
;MEKPQLRRFEVYEEFTLRKNIDIFCLFNDLTRTQFAFYCGLEVGTITALNSRRPTDKTYKKISNFTGVPIRILKKLAITKDELVEKNVKENFKNDNE
;
A
#
# COMPACT_ATOMS: atom_id res chain seq x y z
N MET A 1 -9.96 -19.23 11.57
CA MET A 1 -10.57 -17.98 12.04
C MET A 1 -11.26 -17.30 10.86
N GLU A 2 -12.51 -16.99 11.00
CA GLU A 2 -13.25 -16.33 9.94
C GLU A 2 -12.77 -14.90 9.77
N LYS A 3 -12.72 -14.43 8.51
CA LYS A 3 -12.39 -13.03 8.25
C LYS A 3 -13.51 -12.16 8.80
N PRO A 4 -13.19 -11.07 9.51
CA PRO A 4 -14.21 -10.12 9.93
C PRO A 4 -14.87 -9.48 8.71
N GLN A 5 -16.10 -9.01 8.87
CA GLN A 5 -16.74 -8.21 7.83
C GLN A 5 -16.05 -6.86 7.76
N LEU A 6 -15.31 -6.65 6.69
CA LEU A 6 -14.52 -5.44 6.50
C LEU A 6 -15.12 -4.56 5.42
N ARG A 7 -14.91 -3.27 5.55
CA ARG A 7 -15.22 -2.33 4.50
C ARG A 7 -14.30 -2.57 3.31
N ARG A 8 -14.79 -2.23 2.11
CA ARG A 8 -14.03 -2.35 0.87
C ARG A 8 -12.71 -1.58 0.97
N PHE A 9 -11.66 -2.15 0.41
CA PHE A 9 -10.38 -1.46 0.26
C PHE A 9 -10.51 -0.38 -0.81
N GLU A 10 -10.44 0.87 -0.41
CA GLU A 10 -10.46 1.99 -1.34
C GLU A 10 -9.03 2.39 -1.71
N VAL A 11 -8.82 2.69 -2.99
CA VAL A 11 -7.50 3.04 -3.51
C VAL A 11 -7.42 4.56 -3.70
N TYR A 12 -6.42 5.16 -3.06
CA TYR A 12 -6.09 6.58 -3.20
C TYR A 12 -4.77 6.68 -3.93
N GLU A 13 -4.82 7.05 -5.21
CA GLU A 13 -3.64 7.08 -6.09
C GLU A 13 -2.61 8.12 -5.68
N GLU A 14 -3.00 9.15 -4.96
CA GLU A 14 -2.10 10.19 -4.43
C GLU A 14 -1.25 9.71 -3.26
N PHE A 15 -1.55 8.56 -2.69
CA PHE A 15 -0.84 8.02 -1.54
C PHE A 15 -0.08 6.75 -1.90
N THR A 16 0.95 6.43 -1.11
CA THR A 16 1.71 5.18 -1.25
C THR A 16 0.84 3.97 -0.90
N LEU A 17 1.31 2.78 -1.27
CA LEU A 17 0.65 1.53 -0.90
C LEU A 17 0.53 1.40 0.62
N ARG A 18 1.60 1.69 1.36
CA ARG A 18 1.56 1.62 2.83
C ARG A 18 0.51 2.57 3.41
N LYS A 19 0.42 3.78 2.88
CA LYS A 19 -0.59 4.75 3.34
C LYS A 19 -2.00 4.27 3.05
N ASN A 20 -2.23 3.69 1.88
CA ASN A 20 -3.52 3.09 1.53
C ASN A 20 -3.88 1.97 2.50
N ILE A 21 -2.91 1.13 2.88
CA ILE A 21 -3.11 0.07 3.86
C ILE A 21 -3.46 0.67 5.24
N ASP A 22 -2.73 1.70 5.66
CA ASP A 22 -3.00 2.35 6.94
C ASP A 22 -4.40 2.96 6.99
N ILE A 23 -4.87 3.57 5.91
CA ILE A 23 -6.22 4.12 5.81
C ILE A 23 -7.27 2.99 5.91
N PHE A 24 -7.06 1.90 5.18
CA PHE A 24 -7.93 0.73 5.26
C PHE A 24 -8.01 0.17 6.68
N CYS A 25 -6.86 0.07 7.33
CA CYS A 25 -6.79 -0.41 8.72
C CYS A 25 -7.55 0.53 9.66
N LEU A 26 -7.40 1.83 9.47
CA LEU A 26 -8.10 2.81 10.30
C LEU A 26 -9.61 2.68 10.18
N PHE A 27 -10.13 2.55 8.97
CA PHE A 27 -11.57 2.42 8.74
C PHE A 27 -12.15 1.10 9.24
N ASN A 28 -11.33 0.08 9.40
CA ASN A 28 -11.76 -1.25 9.82
C ASN A 28 -11.32 -1.64 11.23
N ASP A 29 -10.77 -0.68 11.99
CA ASP A 29 -10.24 -0.93 13.32
C ASP A 29 -9.23 -2.06 13.37
N LEU A 30 -8.34 -2.10 12.38
CA LEU A 30 -7.28 -3.10 12.30
C LEU A 30 -5.93 -2.46 12.63
N THR A 31 -5.06 -3.23 13.29
CA THR A 31 -3.65 -2.89 13.38
C THR A 31 -2.92 -3.41 12.15
N ARG A 32 -1.71 -2.89 11.89
CA ARG A 32 -0.85 -3.43 10.81
C ARG A 32 -0.57 -4.91 11.03
N THR A 33 -0.38 -5.32 12.28
CA THR A 33 -0.14 -6.72 12.64
C THR A 33 -1.33 -7.60 12.23
N GLN A 34 -2.54 -7.14 12.50
CA GLN A 34 -3.75 -7.85 12.11
C GLN A 34 -3.89 -7.91 10.58
N PHE A 35 -3.65 -6.81 9.90
CA PHE A 35 -3.68 -6.78 8.44
C PHE A 35 -2.68 -7.77 7.85
N ALA A 36 -1.44 -7.75 8.34
CA ALA A 36 -0.40 -8.68 7.89
C ALA A 36 -0.82 -10.13 8.12
N PHE A 37 -1.38 -10.41 9.29
CA PHE A 37 -1.88 -11.75 9.63
C PHE A 37 -2.93 -12.23 8.62
N TYR A 38 -3.91 -11.38 8.29
CA TYR A 38 -4.95 -11.75 7.33
C TYR A 38 -4.42 -11.94 5.91
N CYS A 39 -3.35 -11.23 5.56
CA CYS A 39 -2.68 -11.41 4.27
C CYS A 39 -1.78 -12.64 4.24
N GLY A 40 -1.41 -13.20 5.41
CA GLY A 40 -0.40 -14.24 5.50
C GLY A 40 1.02 -13.70 5.36
N LEU A 41 1.24 -12.48 5.84
CA LEU A 41 2.53 -11.79 5.80
C LEU A 41 3.00 -11.46 7.21
N GLU A 42 4.30 -11.18 7.34
CA GLU A 42 4.85 -10.62 8.58
C GLU A 42 4.61 -9.11 8.62
N VAL A 43 4.39 -8.57 9.82
CA VAL A 43 4.14 -7.13 9.98
C VAL A 43 5.32 -6.30 9.48
N GLY A 44 6.55 -6.80 9.61
CA GLY A 44 7.75 -6.14 9.10
C GLY A 44 7.70 -5.91 7.58
N THR A 45 7.09 -6.84 6.84
CA THR A 45 6.90 -6.70 5.41
C THR A 45 6.00 -5.51 5.09
N ILE A 46 4.92 -5.33 5.83
CA ILE A 46 4.00 -4.20 5.65
C ILE A 46 4.71 -2.89 6.01
N THR A 47 5.42 -2.87 7.12
CA THR A 47 6.14 -1.66 7.58
C THR A 47 7.20 -1.22 6.57
N ALA A 48 7.84 -2.18 5.89
CA ALA A 48 8.91 -1.91 4.94
C ALA A 48 8.43 -1.47 3.54
N LEU A 49 7.12 -1.39 3.30
CA LEU A 49 6.60 -1.08 1.97
C LEU A 49 7.03 0.29 1.42
N ASN A 50 7.35 1.24 2.29
CA ASN A 50 7.88 2.55 1.87
C ASN A 50 9.39 2.54 1.56
N SER A 51 10.09 1.49 2.00
CA SER A 51 11.55 1.38 1.88
C SER A 51 12.00 0.34 0.87
N ARG A 52 11.14 -0.60 0.56
CA ARG A 52 11.43 -1.72 -0.33
C ARG A 52 10.27 -1.99 -1.25
N ARG A 53 10.58 -2.35 -2.48
CA ARG A 53 9.55 -2.85 -3.40
C ARG A 53 9.12 -4.24 -2.95
N PRO A 54 7.82 -4.51 -2.85
CA PRO A 54 7.35 -5.85 -2.53
C PRO A 54 7.72 -6.86 -3.61
N THR A 55 7.82 -8.12 -3.21
CA THR A 55 7.96 -9.22 -4.16
C THR A 55 6.61 -9.54 -4.78
N ASP A 56 6.61 -10.28 -5.89
CA ASP A 56 5.36 -10.71 -6.54
C ASP A 56 4.49 -11.54 -5.58
N LYS A 57 5.12 -12.35 -4.74
CA LYS A 57 4.43 -13.14 -3.72
C LYS A 57 3.69 -12.22 -2.72
N THR A 58 4.32 -11.13 -2.30
CA THR A 58 3.73 -10.16 -1.40
C THR A 58 2.53 -9.47 -2.05
N TYR A 59 2.65 -9.01 -3.29
CA TYR A 59 1.54 -8.43 -4.03
C TYR A 59 0.36 -9.38 -4.13
N LYS A 60 0.63 -10.65 -4.44
CA LYS A 60 -0.41 -11.66 -4.58
C LYS A 60 -1.18 -11.87 -3.27
N LYS A 61 -0.46 -11.91 -2.14
CA LYS A 61 -1.08 -12.07 -0.82
C LYS A 61 -1.95 -10.87 -0.44
N ILE A 62 -1.47 -9.66 -0.70
CA ILE A 62 -2.25 -8.45 -0.44
C ILE A 62 -3.48 -8.41 -1.36
N SER A 63 -3.31 -8.72 -2.64
CA SER A 63 -4.40 -8.77 -3.61
C SER A 63 -5.47 -9.76 -3.20
N ASN A 64 -5.08 -10.94 -2.75
CA ASN A 64 -6.02 -11.99 -2.31
C ASN A 64 -6.88 -11.54 -1.14
N PHE A 65 -6.31 -10.79 -0.21
CA PHE A 65 -7.05 -10.31 0.96
C PHE A 65 -7.91 -9.09 0.63
N THR A 66 -7.36 -8.11 -0.07
CA THR A 66 -8.02 -6.82 -0.31
C THR A 66 -8.95 -6.82 -1.53
N GLY A 67 -8.74 -7.73 -2.47
CA GLY A 67 -9.44 -7.73 -3.73
C GLY A 67 -8.92 -6.72 -4.74
N VAL A 68 -7.85 -5.99 -4.41
CA VAL A 68 -7.25 -5.01 -5.31
C VAL A 68 -6.36 -5.72 -6.32
N PRO A 69 -6.51 -5.47 -7.64
CA PRO A 69 -5.65 -6.10 -8.65
C PRO A 69 -4.17 -5.82 -8.41
N ILE A 70 -3.33 -6.80 -8.70
CA ILE A 70 -1.88 -6.69 -8.51
C ILE A 70 -1.31 -5.48 -9.25
N ARG A 71 -1.78 -5.21 -10.47
CA ARG A 71 -1.33 -4.06 -11.27
C ARG A 71 -1.53 -2.73 -10.55
N ILE A 72 -2.64 -2.61 -9.80
CA ILE A 72 -2.93 -1.40 -9.02
C ILE A 72 -1.98 -1.31 -7.82
N LEU A 73 -1.77 -2.43 -7.13
CA LEU A 73 -0.84 -2.48 -6.00
C LEU A 73 0.59 -2.09 -6.44
N LYS A 74 1.02 -2.58 -7.59
CA LYS A 74 2.34 -2.23 -8.14
C LYS A 74 2.45 -0.74 -8.45
N LYS A 75 1.37 -0.15 -8.95
CA LYS A 75 1.33 1.29 -9.26
C LYS A 75 1.47 2.13 -8.00
N LEU A 76 0.91 1.70 -6.87
CA LEU A 76 0.99 2.40 -5.60
C LEU A 76 2.30 2.16 -4.86
N ALA A 77 2.99 1.04 -5.14
CA ALA A 77 4.16 0.60 -4.38
C ALA A 77 5.43 1.32 -4.83
N ILE A 78 5.51 2.61 -4.54
CA ILE A 78 6.71 3.40 -4.77
C ILE A 78 7.41 3.62 -3.43
N THR A 79 8.74 3.69 -3.46
CA THR A 79 9.52 3.98 -2.27
C THR A 79 9.38 5.45 -1.91
N LYS A 80 9.72 5.78 -0.66
CA LYS A 80 9.71 7.16 -0.19
C LYS A 80 10.60 8.06 -1.06
N ASP A 81 11.77 7.56 -1.45
CA ASP A 81 12.70 8.31 -2.29
C ASP A 81 12.11 8.56 -3.68
N GLU A 82 11.47 7.57 -4.26
CA GLU A 82 10.81 7.72 -5.56
C GLU A 82 9.69 8.75 -5.50
N LEU A 83 8.93 8.78 -4.40
CA LEU A 83 7.86 9.75 -4.21
C LEU A 83 8.40 11.17 -4.15
N VAL A 84 9.48 11.39 -3.39
CA VAL A 84 10.14 12.69 -3.29
C VAL A 84 10.65 13.13 -4.66
N GLU A 85 11.33 12.24 -5.38
CA GLU A 85 11.83 12.52 -6.71
C GLU A 85 10.72 12.92 -7.68
N LYS A 86 9.61 12.21 -7.64
CA LYS A 86 8.45 12.51 -8.46
C LYS A 86 7.90 13.91 -8.16
N ASN A 87 7.76 14.26 -6.89
CA ASN A 87 7.26 15.56 -6.48
C ASN A 87 8.21 16.69 -6.91
N VAL A 88 9.51 16.49 -6.80
CA VAL A 88 10.50 17.44 -7.24
C VAL A 88 10.40 17.67 -8.75
N LYS A 89 10.28 16.61 -9.52
CA LYS A 89 10.14 16.72 -10.98
C LYS A 89 8.88 17.46 -11.39
N GLU A 90 7.78 17.22 -10.71
CA GLU A 90 6.52 17.92 -10.98
C GLU A 90 6.63 19.41 -10.66
N ASN A 91 7.27 19.76 -9.55
CA ASN A 91 7.49 21.15 -9.16
C ASN A 91 8.40 21.88 -10.15
N PHE A 92 9.48 21.23 -10.59
CA PHE A 92 10.35 21.78 -11.61
C PHE A 92 9.64 22.05 -12.93
N LYS A 93 8.77 21.15 -13.31
CA LYS A 93 8.00 21.25 -14.54
C LYS A 93 7.04 22.45 -14.50
N ASN A 94 6.48 22.74 -13.34
CA ASN A 94 5.58 23.87 -13.15
C ASN A 94 6.36 25.20 -13.13
N ASP A 95 7.57 25.23 -12.61
CA ASP A 95 8.40 26.42 -12.51
C ASP A 95 8.98 26.86 -13.88
N ASN A 96 8.97 25.99 -14.87
CA ASN A 96 9.52 26.25 -16.20
C ASN A 96 8.45 26.65 -17.23
N GLU A 97 7.26 26.82 -16.80
CA GLU A 97 6.20 27.33 -17.68
C GLU A 97 6.20 28.88 -17.74
#